data_9b05d3884f129bb46670fea21366650c
#
_entry.id   9b05d3884f129bb46670fea21366650c
#
_cell.length_a   1.000
_cell.length_b   1.000
_cell.length_c   1.000
_cell.angle_alpha   90.00
_cell.angle_beta   90.00
_cell.angle_gamma   90.00
#
_symmetry.space_group_name_H-M   'P 1'
#
loop_
_entity.id
_entity.type
_entity.pdbx_description
1 polymer ?
#
loop_
_entity_poly.entity_id
_entity_poly.type
_entity_poly.pdbx_seq_one_letter_code
_entity_poly.pdbx_strand_id
1 'polypeptide(L)'
;TIQILTKYQMTGTLFLIGSLASPNDYSSPYLEIHSHTWNMHKIGDCPSNIGRGGILCLDENTILEDLKKSRESLNNTTYFCYPFYDYNERAIELLKKAGFTMAFAGELKDSKVRVGQDKYKIPRYVIVNTTTMSTFKKYVN
;
A
#
# COMPACT_ATOMS: atom_id res chain seq x y z
N THR A 1 -1.23 -14.46 10.74
CA THR A 1 -1.64 -13.06 11.00
C THR A 1 -3.14 -13.00 11.30
N ILE A 2 -4.04 -13.52 10.45
CA ILE A 2 -5.51 -13.49 10.65
C ILE A 2 -5.90 -14.05 12.01
N GLN A 3 -5.36 -15.21 12.43
CA GLN A 3 -5.65 -15.81 13.73
C GLN A 3 -5.32 -14.87 14.91
N ILE A 4 -4.24 -14.09 14.80
CA ILE A 4 -3.86 -13.11 15.82
C ILE A 4 -4.83 -11.94 15.84
N LEU A 5 -5.17 -11.39 14.68
CA LEU A 5 -6.14 -10.31 14.56
C LEU A 5 -7.49 -10.72 15.14
N THR A 6 -7.97 -11.91 14.78
CA THR A 6 -9.23 -12.47 15.32
C THR A 6 -9.16 -12.66 16.84
N LYS A 7 -8.08 -13.25 17.35
CA LYS A 7 -7.92 -13.51 18.79
C LYS A 7 -7.95 -12.23 19.62
N TYR A 8 -7.37 -11.16 19.11
CA TYR A 8 -7.28 -9.89 19.86
C TYR A 8 -8.29 -8.83 19.38
N GLN A 9 -9.18 -9.18 18.45
CA GLN A 9 -10.19 -8.30 17.86
C GLN A 9 -9.58 -6.98 17.32
N MET A 10 -8.43 -7.10 16.68
CA MET A 10 -7.69 -5.97 16.12
C MET A 10 -7.84 -5.95 14.59
N THR A 11 -8.14 -4.81 14.02
CA THR A 11 -8.16 -4.62 12.57
C THR A 11 -6.73 -4.44 12.03
N GLY A 12 -6.43 -5.13 10.94
CA GLY A 12 -5.21 -4.95 10.15
C GLY A 12 -5.54 -4.63 8.71
N THR A 13 -4.62 -3.96 8.03
CA THR A 13 -4.74 -3.66 6.59
C THR A 13 -3.71 -4.45 5.80
N LEU A 14 -4.17 -5.19 4.80
CA LEU A 14 -3.33 -5.89 3.83
C LEU A 14 -3.36 -5.10 2.50
N PHE A 15 -2.19 -4.67 2.05
CA PHE A 15 -2.02 -4.10 0.72
C PHE A 15 -1.56 -5.19 -0.24
N LEU A 16 -2.43 -5.57 -1.17
CA LEU A 16 -2.27 -6.75 -2.01
C LEU A 16 -1.73 -6.38 -3.40
N ILE A 17 -0.75 -7.14 -3.88
CA ILE A 17 -0.31 -7.12 -5.27
C ILE A 17 -1.25 -8.02 -6.05
N GLY A 18 -2.12 -7.43 -6.86
CA GLY A 18 -3.24 -8.13 -7.47
C GLY A 18 -2.85 -9.27 -8.42
N SER A 19 -1.66 -9.22 -9.01
CA SER A 19 -1.14 -10.31 -9.87
C SER A 19 -0.66 -11.54 -9.10
N LEU A 20 -0.45 -11.42 -7.78
CA LEU A 20 0.15 -12.49 -6.96
C LEU A 20 -0.88 -13.20 -6.08
N ALA A 21 -1.99 -12.55 -5.75
CA ALA A 21 -2.99 -13.13 -4.86
C ALA A 21 -4.38 -12.50 -5.08
N SER A 22 -5.40 -13.26 -4.76
CA SER A 22 -6.80 -12.83 -4.81
C SER A 22 -7.26 -12.33 -3.43
N PRO A 23 -8.15 -11.32 -3.35
CA PRO A 23 -8.79 -10.96 -2.09
C PRO A 23 -9.58 -12.12 -1.46
N ASN A 24 -10.05 -13.06 -2.27
CA ASN A 24 -10.76 -14.25 -1.80
C ASN A 24 -9.87 -15.23 -1.02
N ASP A 25 -8.55 -15.11 -1.13
CA ASP A 25 -7.60 -15.92 -0.35
C ASP A 25 -7.52 -15.48 1.12
N TYR A 26 -8.13 -14.32 1.43
CA TYR A 26 -8.06 -13.67 2.75
C TYR A 26 -9.46 -13.27 3.21
N SER A 27 -10.07 -14.07 4.05
CA SER A 27 -11.40 -13.77 4.63
C SER A 27 -11.31 -13.57 6.13
N SER A 28 -11.59 -12.36 6.59
CA SER A 28 -11.68 -12.06 8.03
C SER A 28 -12.39 -10.72 8.24
N PRO A 29 -13.28 -10.59 9.24
CA PRO A 29 -13.88 -9.31 9.60
C PRO A 29 -12.86 -8.33 10.22
N TYR A 30 -11.66 -8.81 10.52
CA TYR A 30 -10.57 -8.02 11.10
C TYR A 30 -9.47 -7.69 10.08
N LEU A 31 -9.71 -7.92 8.77
CA LEU A 31 -8.72 -7.64 7.73
C LEU A 31 -9.35 -6.83 6.61
N GLU A 32 -8.84 -5.61 6.41
CA GLU A 32 -9.13 -4.78 5.25
C GLU A 32 -8.12 -5.05 4.15
N ILE A 33 -8.57 -5.11 2.88
CA ILE A 33 -7.73 -5.41 1.73
C ILE A 33 -7.76 -4.24 0.76
N HIS A 34 -6.57 -3.71 0.43
CA HIS A 34 -6.41 -2.57 -0.45
C HIS A 34 -5.25 -2.78 -1.43
N SER A 35 -5.07 -1.83 -2.36
CA SER A 35 -4.15 -1.97 -3.48
C SER A 35 -2.69 -1.71 -3.13
N HIS A 36 -1.80 -2.60 -3.63
CA HIS A 36 -0.36 -2.42 -3.70
C HIS A 36 0.14 -2.58 -5.14
N THR A 37 -0.58 -2.04 -6.13
CA THR A 37 -0.46 -2.23 -7.58
C THR A 37 -1.03 -3.56 -8.08
N TRP A 38 -1.24 -3.66 -9.39
CA TRP A 38 -1.48 -4.97 -10.02
C TRP A 38 -0.16 -5.75 -10.15
N ASN A 39 0.88 -5.14 -10.76
CA ASN A 39 2.13 -5.83 -11.09
C ASN A 39 3.37 -4.90 -11.11
N MET A 40 3.29 -3.66 -10.62
CA MET A 40 4.42 -2.71 -10.59
C MET A 40 5.31 -2.82 -9.35
N HIS A 41 5.13 -3.83 -8.50
CA HIS A 41 6.01 -4.08 -7.35
C HIS A 41 7.22 -4.93 -7.78
N LYS A 42 8.04 -4.39 -8.68
CA LYS A 42 9.22 -5.06 -9.23
C LYS A 42 10.43 -4.15 -9.15
N ILE A 43 11.58 -4.72 -8.81
CA ILE A 43 12.87 -4.02 -8.87
C ILE A 43 13.38 -4.13 -10.31
N GLY A 44 13.92 -3.04 -10.85
CA GLY A 44 14.53 -2.99 -12.16
C GLY A 44 13.68 -2.37 -13.28
N ASP A 45 12.41 -2.06 -12.99
CA ASP A 45 11.56 -1.34 -13.95
C ASP A 45 12.02 0.12 -14.15
N CYS A 46 12.71 0.69 -13.14
CA CYS A 46 13.25 2.06 -13.19
C CYS A 46 14.77 2.07 -13.11
N PRO A 47 15.42 3.10 -13.71
CA PRO A 47 16.82 3.39 -13.43
C PRO A 47 17.06 3.59 -11.93
N SER A 48 18.19 3.07 -11.43
CA SER A 48 18.49 3.03 -9.98
C SER A 48 18.54 4.40 -9.30
N ASN A 49 18.79 5.46 -10.05
CA ASN A 49 18.81 6.85 -9.56
C ASN A 49 17.41 7.48 -9.42
N ILE A 50 16.35 6.84 -9.92
CA ILE A 50 14.98 7.34 -9.84
C ILE A 50 14.23 6.72 -8.66
N GLY A 51 14.47 5.43 -8.39
CA GLY A 51 13.79 4.65 -7.36
C GLY A 51 13.59 3.20 -7.79
N ARG A 52 12.85 2.43 -7.01
CA ARG A 52 12.63 0.99 -7.26
C ARG A 52 11.26 0.67 -7.83
N GLY A 53 10.27 1.50 -7.55
CA GLY A 53 8.88 1.26 -7.95
C GLY A 53 8.58 1.77 -9.36
N GLY A 54 8.00 0.93 -10.23
CA GLY A 54 7.63 1.29 -11.60
C GLY A 54 6.73 2.53 -11.73
N ILE A 55 5.99 2.85 -10.68
CA ILE A 55 5.14 4.05 -10.60
C ILE A 55 5.92 5.37 -10.79
N LEU A 56 7.23 5.36 -10.57
CA LEU A 56 8.07 6.56 -10.71
C LEU A 56 8.49 6.86 -12.15
N CYS A 57 8.62 5.84 -13.01
CA CYS A 57 9.31 5.98 -14.28
C CYS A 57 8.59 5.41 -15.50
N LEU A 58 7.70 4.42 -15.31
CA LEU A 58 6.94 3.87 -16.43
C LEU A 58 6.08 4.94 -17.10
N ASP A 59 5.68 4.71 -18.35
CA ASP A 59 4.80 5.62 -19.05
C ASP A 59 3.42 5.72 -18.39
N GLU A 60 2.73 6.82 -18.62
CA GLU A 60 1.46 7.14 -17.95
C GLU A 60 0.38 6.09 -18.22
N ASN A 61 0.29 5.59 -19.45
CA ASN A 61 -0.74 4.62 -19.82
C ASN A 61 -0.52 3.29 -19.09
N THR A 62 0.72 2.80 -19.09
CA THR A 62 1.11 1.59 -18.36
C THR A 62 0.77 1.70 -16.87
N ILE A 63 1.09 2.83 -16.24
CA ILE A 63 0.77 3.05 -14.82
C ILE A 63 -0.74 3.09 -14.60
N LEU A 64 -1.49 3.84 -15.41
CA LEU A 64 -2.94 3.96 -15.25
C LEU A 64 -3.66 2.63 -15.48
N GLU A 65 -3.22 1.82 -16.44
CA GLU A 65 -3.76 0.48 -16.67
C GLU A 65 -3.52 -0.45 -15.48
N ASP A 66 -2.31 -0.48 -14.93
CA ASP A 66 -1.97 -1.27 -13.75
C ASP A 66 -2.81 -0.84 -12.53
N LEU A 67 -2.90 0.45 -12.26
CA LEU A 67 -3.65 1.01 -11.15
C LEU A 67 -5.16 0.72 -11.25
N LYS A 68 -5.76 0.87 -12.43
CA LYS A 68 -7.18 0.55 -12.68
C LYS A 68 -7.44 -0.93 -12.49
N LYS A 69 -6.60 -1.78 -13.08
CA LYS A 69 -6.71 -3.24 -12.96
C LYS A 69 -6.59 -3.69 -11.51
N SER A 70 -5.67 -3.11 -10.76
CA SER A 70 -5.53 -3.38 -9.33
C SER A 70 -6.79 -2.99 -8.56
N ARG A 71 -7.36 -1.82 -8.81
CA ARG A 71 -8.62 -1.39 -8.18
C ARG A 71 -9.77 -2.34 -8.45
N GLU A 72 -9.97 -2.66 -9.73
CA GLU A 72 -11.07 -3.54 -10.18
C GLU A 72 -10.96 -4.94 -9.53
N SER A 73 -9.76 -5.51 -9.47
CA SER A 73 -9.52 -6.81 -8.85
C SER A 73 -9.76 -6.84 -7.33
N LEU A 74 -9.82 -5.67 -6.70
CA LEU A 74 -9.95 -5.50 -5.25
C LEU A 74 -11.26 -4.74 -4.89
N ASN A 75 -12.37 -5.09 -5.53
CA ASN A 75 -13.70 -4.53 -5.28
C ASN A 75 -13.76 -2.99 -5.39
N ASN A 76 -13.04 -2.43 -6.35
CA ASN A 76 -12.91 -1.00 -6.57
C ASN A 76 -12.39 -0.21 -5.36
N THR A 77 -11.45 -0.80 -4.62
CA THR A 77 -10.80 -0.12 -3.50
C THR A 77 -10.29 1.27 -3.88
N THR A 78 -10.36 2.20 -2.94
CA THR A 78 -9.89 3.58 -3.16
C THR A 78 -8.62 3.89 -2.35
N TYR A 79 -8.05 2.91 -1.66
CA TYR A 79 -6.83 3.07 -0.86
C TYR A 79 -5.66 2.33 -1.52
N PHE A 80 -4.52 2.98 -1.48
CA PHE A 80 -3.31 2.53 -2.14
C PHE A 80 -2.10 2.56 -1.19
N CYS A 81 -1.14 1.67 -1.40
CA CYS A 81 0.16 1.72 -0.74
C CYS A 81 1.28 1.73 -1.78
N TYR A 82 2.20 2.67 -1.63
CA TYR A 82 3.32 2.79 -2.57
C TYR A 82 4.29 1.61 -2.44
N PRO A 83 4.63 0.92 -3.57
CA PRO A 83 5.73 -0.03 -3.62
C PRO A 83 7.04 0.62 -3.18
N PHE A 84 7.83 -0.07 -2.36
CA PHE A 84 9.13 0.39 -1.87
C PHE A 84 9.12 1.75 -1.17
N TYR A 85 7.95 2.28 -0.81
CA TYR A 85 7.70 3.64 -0.30
C TYR A 85 7.99 4.74 -1.33
N ASP A 86 8.18 4.39 -2.57
CA ASP A 86 8.55 5.30 -3.65
C ASP A 86 7.33 6.06 -4.17
N TYR A 87 7.36 7.39 -4.11
CA TYR A 87 6.35 8.27 -4.69
C TYR A 87 6.95 9.63 -5.07
N ASN A 88 6.27 10.31 -5.98
CA ASN A 88 6.52 11.70 -6.35
C ASN A 88 5.18 12.36 -6.73
N GLU A 89 5.18 13.64 -7.02
CA GLU A 89 3.95 14.37 -7.35
C GLU A 89 3.23 13.79 -8.59
N ARG A 90 4.00 13.32 -9.60
CA ARG A 90 3.43 12.64 -10.77
C ARG A 90 2.69 11.36 -10.38
N ALA A 91 3.26 10.54 -9.50
CA ALA A 91 2.62 9.32 -9.02
C ALA A 91 1.31 9.63 -8.28
N ILE A 92 1.29 10.70 -7.47
CA ILE A 92 0.08 11.17 -6.78
C ILE A 92 -1.01 11.56 -7.77
N GLU A 93 -0.67 12.33 -8.81
CA GLU A 93 -1.64 12.72 -9.85
C GLU A 93 -2.21 11.50 -10.61
N LEU A 94 -1.38 10.49 -10.89
CA LEU A 94 -1.83 9.26 -11.54
C LEU A 94 -2.75 8.44 -10.64
N LEU A 95 -2.48 8.38 -9.33
CA LEU A 95 -3.39 7.77 -8.36
C LEU A 95 -4.76 8.46 -8.35
N LYS A 96 -4.79 9.79 -8.34
CA LYS A 96 -6.03 10.57 -8.42
C LYS A 96 -6.80 10.27 -9.72
N LYS A 97 -6.12 10.28 -10.86
CA LYS A 97 -6.70 9.93 -12.17
C LYS A 97 -7.26 8.51 -12.19
N ALA A 98 -6.59 7.55 -11.54
CA ALA A 98 -7.06 6.17 -11.41
C ALA A 98 -8.20 6.01 -10.38
N GLY A 99 -8.57 7.05 -9.64
CA GLY A 99 -9.68 7.06 -8.69
C GLY A 99 -9.32 6.58 -7.28
N PHE A 100 -8.05 6.60 -6.91
CA PHE A 100 -7.65 6.44 -5.51
C PHE A 100 -7.86 7.74 -4.75
N THR A 101 -8.31 7.64 -3.50
CA THR A 101 -8.63 8.78 -2.63
C THR A 101 -7.65 8.97 -1.48
N MET A 102 -6.84 7.94 -1.20
CA MET A 102 -5.85 7.93 -0.13
C MET A 102 -4.68 7.03 -0.52
N ALA A 103 -3.46 7.43 -0.12
CA ALA A 103 -2.26 6.61 -0.32
C ALA A 103 -1.35 6.60 0.91
N PHE A 104 -0.78 5.41 1.16
CA PHE A 104 0.06 5.13 2.33
C PHE A 104 1.53 5.09 1.89
N ALA A 105 2.29 6.04 2.40
CA ALA A 105 3.72 6.09 2.32
C ALA A 105 4.35 5.45 3.57
N GLY A 106 5.57 5.00 3.47
CA GLY A 106 6.31 4.52 4.62
C GLY A 106 7.34 5.56 5.02
N GLU A 107 7.09 6.31 6.07
CA GLU A 107 8.11 7.17 6.65
C GLU A 107 8.59 6.57 7.96
N LEU A 108 9.90 6.30 8.02
CA LEU A 108 10.52 5.61 9.15
C LEU A 108 10.66 6.47 10.41
N LYS A 109 10.50 7.79 10.32
CA LYS A 109 10.78 8.70 11.44
C LYS A 109 9.55 9.11 12.25
N ASP A 110 8.38 9.16 11.65
CA ASP A 110 7.14 9.55 12.33
C ASP A 110 5.95 8.94 11.60
N SER A 111 5.48 7.81 12.09
CA SER A 111 4.34 7.10 11.51
C SER A 111 3.00 7.51 12.14
N LYS A 112 2.96 8.61 12.89
CA LYS A 112 1.72 9.14 13.48
C LYS A 112 0.96 9.97 12.45
N VAL A 113 -0.29 9.60 12.24
CA VAL A 113 -1.21 10.37 11.41
C VAL A 113 -1.64 11.64 12.13
N ARG A 114 -1.67 12.77 11.42
CA ARG A 114 -2.09 14.08 11.96
C ARG A 114 -3.30 14.63 11.21
N VAL A 115 -4.14 15.34 11.91
CA VAL A 115 -5.26 16.08 11.30
C VAL A 115 -4.72 17.09 10.29
N GLY A 116 -5.30 17.11 9.08
CA GLY A 116 -4.87 17.99 7.99
C GLY A 116 -3.66 17.49 7.19
N GLN A 117 -3.16 16.30 7.48
CA GLN A 117 -2.09 15.68 6.70
C GLN A 117 -2.54 15.38 5.27
N ASP A 118 -1.60 15.46 4.32
CA ASP A 118 -1.82 15.06 2.94
C ASP A 118 -2.25 13.58 2.88
N LYS A 119 -3.46 13.34 2.42
CA LYS A 119 -4.06 12.01 2.35
C LYS A 119 -3.37 11.07 1.34
N TYR A 120 -2.50 11.57 0.48
CA TYR A 120 -1.67 10.77 -0.41
C TYR A 120 -0.27 10.48 0.15
N LYS A 121 0.00 10.90 1.39
CA LYS A 121 1.28 10.71 2.09
C LYS A 121 1.06 10.22 3.53
N ILE A 122 0.07 9.35 3.74
CA ILE A 122 -0.26 8.81 5.07
C ILE A 122 0.86 7.88 5.53
N PRO A 123 1.50 8.15 6.68
CA PRO A 123 2.51 7.26 7.22
C PRO A 123 1.90 5.96 7.74
N ARG A 124 2.66 4.89 7.78
CA ARG A 124 2.25 3.59 8.31
C ARG A 124 3.38 2.84 8.97
N TYR A 125 3.04 2.00 9.93
CA TYR A 125 3.93 0.97 10.42
C TYR A 125 3.81 -0.29 9.56
N VAL A 126 4.94 -0.88 9.21
CA VAL A 126 4.99 -2.14 8.45
C VAL A 126 5.29 -3.28 9.41
N ILE A 127 4.40 -4.25 9.46
CA ILE A 127 4.59 -5.47 10.22
C ILE A 127 5.11 -6.56 9.30
N VAL A 128 6.29 -7.07 9.61
CA VAL A 128 6.96 -8.16 8.89
C VAL A 128 7.21 -9.34 9.82
N ASN A 129 7.61 -10.48 9.25
CA ASN A 129 7.85 -11.70 10.02
C ASN A 129 8.94 -11.56 11.09
N THR A 130 9.84 -10.60 10.96
CA THR A 130 10.90 -10.27 11.93
C THR A 130 10.47 -9.21 12.95
N THR A 131 9.26 -8.66 12.87
CA THR A 131 8.77 -7.67 13.84
C THR A 131 8.57 -8.33 15.19
N THR A 132 9.36 -7.89 16.19
CA THR A 132 9.24 -8.41 17.54
C THR A 132 8.01 -7.88 18.25
N MET A 133 7.54 -8.60 19.26
CA MET A 133 6.43 -8.13 20.10
C MET A 133 6.75 -6.81 20.82
N SER A 134 8.00 -6.59 21.19
CA SER A 134 8.45 -5.31 21.78
C SER A 134 8.31 -4.16 20.79
N THR A 135 8.70 -4.37 19.53
CA THR A 135 8.56 -3.38 18.46
C THR A 135 7.07 -3.12 18.16
N PHE A 136 6.28 -4.20 18.02
CA PHE A 136 4.85 -4.08 17.78
C PHE A 136 4.14 -3.24 18.86
N LYS A 137 4.43 -3.49 20.14
CA LYS A 137 3.85 -2.72 21.25
C LYS A 137 4.16 -1.22 21.17
N LYS A 138 5.33 -0.83 20.62
CA LYS A 138 5.67 0.59 20.41
C LYS A 138 4.86 1.23 19.28
N TYR A 139 4.34 0.44 18.35
CA TYR A 139 3.53 0.94 17.23
C TYR A 139 2.07 1.20 17.62
N VAL A 140 1.56 0.50 18.62
CA VAL A 140 0.15 0.55 19.02
C VAL A 140 -0.11 1.31 20.33
N ASN A 141 0.95 1.75 21.00
CA ASN A 141 0.90 2.63 22.19
C ASN A 141 1.33 4.07 21.79
#